data_6f6fe17041f20b9479709d57c74a3643
#
_entry.id   6f6fe17041f20b9479709d57c74a3643
#
_cell.length_a   1.000
_cell.length_b   1.000
_cell.length_c   1.000
_cell.angle_alpha   90.00
_cell.angle_beta   90.00
_cell.angle_gamma   90.00
#
_symmetry.space_group_name_H-M   'P 1'
#
loop_
_entity.id
_entity.type
_entity.pdbx_description
1 polymer ?
#
loop_
_entity_poly.entity_id
_entity_poly.type
_entity_poly.pdbx_seq_one_letter_code
_entity_poly.pdbx_strand_id
1 'polypeptide(L)'
;LTQSERISFSRSFPTDSLAPLESLPEKRRKVLAVLCDPVDHEQFALPSLDTAKHGERIVAAASAFPCEVLRRTSDNDGVSLRRLMERLRSGIGILYLVCHGRLVKLRSDQPPKSMLYFEREDGLTNPVEGDLFVEQLKGLASPPLLVVLGSCHSAGDSDRLVLDSLAPKLAAAGVGAVIGLQGEASLDLLEKLLGDFFTELASDGCVDRALSVARVRRAEQGDWWRPVLYMRLRGGLIDYLTTTFA
;
A
#
# COMPACT_ATOMS: atom_id res chain seq x y z
N LEU A 1 1.94 12.42 22.21
CA LEU A 1 3.15 11.64 21.86
C LEU A 1 3.26 11.44 20.34
N THR A 2 2.14 11.17 19.63
CA THR A 2 2.13 10.92 18.17
C THR A 2 2.37 12.16 17.30
N GLN A 3 2.41 13.35 17.89
CA GLN A 3 2.72 14.63 17.21
C GLN A 3 4.19 15.04 17.41
N SER A 4 5.09 14.09 17.47
CA SER A 4 6.53 14.33 17.63
C SER A 4 7.29 13.74 16.45
N GLU A 5 8.14 14.54 15.81
CA GLU A 5 9.08 14.05 14.80
C GLU A 5 10.16 13.12 15.39
N ARG A 6 10.33 13.13 16.73
CA ARG A 6 11.32 12.33 17.44
C ARG A 6 10.79 10.98 17.92
N ILE A 7 9.47 10.75 17.83
CA ILE A 7 8.84 9.53 18.33
C ILE A 7 8.08 8.89 17.19
N SER A 8 8.54 7.74 16.75
CA SER A 8 7.89 6.93 15.73
C SER A 8 6.96 5.90 16.35
N PHE A 9 5.83 5.66 15.71
CA PHE A 9 4.89 4.61 16.11
C PHE A 9 4.68 3.65 14.96
N SER A 10 5.01 2.39 15.20
CA SER A 10 4.73 1.30 14.28
C SER A 10 4.21 0.07 15.03
N ARG A 11 3.46 -0.76 14.34
CA ARG A 11 3.14 -2.12 14.80
C ARG A 11 4.25 -3.03 14.29
N SER A 12 5.06 -3.59 15.20
CA SER A 12 6.13 -4.51 14.84
C SER A 12 5.63 -5.95 14.80
N PHE A 13 6.20 -6.75 13.90
CA PHE A 13 5.99 -8.19 13.86
C PHE A 13 7.20 -8.93 14.44
N PRO A 14 6.99 -10.06 15.15
CA PRO A 14 8.08 -10.93 15.53
C PRO A 14 8.87 -11.35 14.30
N THR A 15 10.18 -11.12 14.29
CA THR A 15 11.04 -11.38 13.12
C THR A 15 11.71 -12.74 13.15
N ASP A 16 11.67 -13.44 14.27
CA ASP A 16 12.46 -14.66 14.52
C ASP A 16 12.10 -15.85 13.61
N SER A 17 10.90 -15.83 13.02
CA SER A 17 10.43 -16.87 12.10
C SER A 17 10.34 -16.40 10.62
N LEU A 18 10.73 -15.17 10.32
CA LEU A 18 10.59 -14.60 8.99
C LEU A 18 11.92 -14.54 8.26
N ALA A 19 11.90 -14.79 6.94
CA ALA A 19 13.09 -14.65 6.11
C ALA A 19 13.72 -13.25 6.27
N PRO A 20 15.07 -13.14 6.24
CA PRO A 20 15.75 -11.86 6.24
C PRO A 20 15.23 -10.96 5.12
N LEU A 21 15.10 -9.66 5.42
CA LEU A 21 14.77 -8.67 4.40
C LEU A 21 16.05 -8.25 3.68
N GLU A 22 15.97 -8.22 2.36
CA GLU A 22 16.99 -7.58 1.55
C GLU A 22 16.83 -6.06 1.60
N SER A 23 17.94 -5.33 1.51
CA SER A 23 17.92 -3.88 1.31
C SER A 23 17.25 -3.53 -0.03
N LEU A 24 16.70 -2.33 -0.14
CA LEU A 24 16.12 -1.83 -1.38
C LEU A 24 17.20 -1.11 -2.20
N PRO A 25 17.85 -1.78 -3.16
CA PRO A 25 18.87 -1.15 -3.98
C PRO A 25 18.28 -0.01 -4.82
N GLU A 26 19.09 0.99 -5.16
CA GLU A 26 18.67 2.20 -5.85
C GLU A 26 17.82 1.91 -7.11
N LYS A 27 18.23 0.93 -7.91
CA LYS A 27 17.49 0.50 -9.12
C LYS A 27 16.06 0.05 -8.85
N ARG A 28 15.73 -0.36 -7.61
CA ARG A 28 14.40 -0.80 -7.16
C ARG A 28 13.62 0.30 -6.44
N ARG A 29 14.21 1.46 -6.18
CA ARG A 29 13.54 2.62 -5.57
C ARG A 29 12.57 3.28 -6.55
N LYS A 30 11.60 2.50 -7.01
CA LYS A 30 10.55 2.90 -7.96
C LYS A 30 9.21 2.65 -7.31
N VAL A 31 8.28 3.55 -7.54
CA VAL A 31 6.89 3.44 -7.10
C VAL A 31 6.05 2.91 -8.26
N LEU A 32 5.29 1.86 -8.02
CA LEU A 32 4.17 1.46 -8.86
C LEU A 32 2.88 1.86 -8.17
N ALA A 33 2.18 2.82 -8.74
CA ALA A 33 0.84 3.21 -8.31
C ALA A 33 -0.20 2.42 -9.12
N VAL A 34 -1.01 1.63 -8.43
CA VAL A 34 -2.05 0.78 -9.02
C VAL A 34 -3.41 1.29 -8.59
N LEU A 35 -4.24 1.67 -9.56
CA LEU A 35 -5.53 2.30 -9.32
C LEU A 35 -6.62 1.47 -10.01
N CYS A 36 -7.43 0.76 -9.22
CA CYS A 36 -8.51 -0.09 -9.71
C CYS A 36 -9.85 0.62 -9.59
N ASP A 37 -10.58 0.74 -10.69
CA ASP A 37 -11.95 1.27 -10.74
C ASP A 37 -12.77 0.45 -11.75
N PRO A 38 -13.33 -0.71 -11.36
CA PRO A 38 -14.12 -1.56 -12.24
C PRO A 38 -15.33 -0.80 -12.80
N VAL A 39 -15.65 -1.03 -14.08
CA VAL A 39 -16.76 -0.33 -14.76
C VAL A 39 -18.13 -0.69 -14.20
N ASP A 40 -18.27 -1.86 -13.59
CA ASP A 40 -19.50 -2.37 -12.99
C ASP A 40 -19.50 -2.22 -11.45
N HIS A 41 -18.68 -1.27 -10.93
CA HIS A 41 -18.50 -1.01 -9.49
C HIS A 41 -19.84 -0.85 -8.75
N GLU A 42 -20.87 -0.25 -9.37
CA GLU A 42 -22.20 -0.06 -8.78
C GLU A 42 -22.89 -1.38 -8.44
N GLN A 43 -22.70 -2.45 -9.24
CA GLN A 43 -23.28 -3.77 -8.98
C GLN A 43 -22.75 -4.38 -7.68
N PHE A 44 -21.55 -3.96 -7.28
CA PHE A 44 -20.89 -4.38 -6.04
C PHE A 44 -21.03 -3.34 -4.92
N ALA A 45 -21.83 -2.29 -5.14
CA ALA A 45 -21.96 -1.14 -4.23
C ALA A 45 -20.58 -0.58 -3.82
N LEU A 46 -19.67 -0.43 -4.79
CA LEU A 46 -18.37 0.20 -4.63
C LEU A 46 -18.46 1.64 -5.13
N PRO A 47 -17.83 2.62 -4.46
CA PRO A 47 -17.75 3.98 -4.96
C PRO A 47 -16.82 4.05 -6.19
N SER A 48 -17.09 4.97 -7.11
CA SER A 48 -16.19 5.24 -8.24
C SER A 48 -14.91 5.95 -7.79
N LEU A 49 -13.81 5.68 -8.49
CA LEU A 49 -12.52 6.31 -8.31
C LEU A 49 -12.10 7.05 -9.58
N ASP A 50 -11.85 8.35 -9.47
CA ASP A 50 -11.20 9.11 -10.55
C ASP A 50 -9.72 8.73 -10.67
N THR A 51 -9.45 7.62 -11.36
CA THR A 51 -8.09 7.07 -11.51
C THR A 51 -7.13 8.00 -12.24
N ALA A 52 -7.63 8.91 -13.10
CA ALA A 52 -6.80 9.88 -13.79
C ALA A 52 -6.26 10.92 -12.79
N LYS A 53 -7.17 11.56 -12.05
CA LYS A 53 -6.86 12.57 -11.04
C LYS A 53 -5.96 12.01 -9.93
N HIS A 54 -6.29 10.81 -9.41
CA HIS A 54 -5.47 10.16 -8.39
C HIS A 54 -4.11 9.73 -8.92
N GLY A 55 -4.02 9.32 -10.19
CA GLY A 55 -2.75 9.03 -10.85
C GLY A 55 -1.82 10.24 -10.95
N GLU A 56 -2.34 11.40 -11.34
CA GLU A 56 -1.57 12.64 -11.38
C GLU A 56 -1.08 13.05 -9.99
N ARG A 57 -1.93 12.95 -8.98
CA ARG A 57 -1.60 13.32 -7.60
C ARG A 57 -0.52 12.43 -6.99
N ILE A 58 -0.60 11.11 -7.20
CA ILE A 58 0.43 10.21 -6.66
C ILE A 58 1.77 10.38 -7.37
N VAL A 59 1.79 10.66 -8.68
CA VAL A 59 3.01 11.00 -9.40
C VAL A 59 3.65 12.27 -8.81
N ALA A 60 2.85 13.30 -8.54
CA ALA A 60 3.34 14.51 -7.89
C ALA A 60 3.83 14.24 -6.45
N ALA A 61 3.09 13.46 -5.68
CA ALA A 61 3.45 13.07 -4.31
C ALA A 61 4.75 12.26 -4.26
N ALA A 62 4.95 11.34 -5.21
CA ALA A 62 6.13 10.48 -5.30
C ALA A 62 7.28 11.10 -6.09
N SER A 63 7.31 12.42 -6.28
CA SER A 63 8.29 13.13 -7.15
C SER A 63 9.77 12.85 -6.83
N ALA A 64 10.07 12.41 -5.60
CA ALA A 64 11.41 11.99 -5.18
C ALA A 64 11.83 10.60 -5.72
N PHE A 65 10.91 9.85 -6.32
CA PHE A 65 11.13 8.51 -6.86
C PHE A 65 10.55 8.39 -8.28
N PRO A 66 11.15 7.60 -9.18
CA PRO A 66 10.48 7.22 -10.41
C PRO A 66 9.13 6.57 -10.10
N CYS A 67 8.05 7.10 -10.66
CA CYS A 67 6.69 6.62 -10.42
C CYS A 67 6.01 6.19 -11.72
N GLU A 68 5.54 4.97 -11.76
CA GLU A 68 4.72 4.40 -12.83
C GLU A 68 3.27 4.26 -12.33
N VAL A 69 2.29 4.61 -13.17
CA VAL A 69 0.87 4.44 -12.86
C VAL A 69 0.28 3.34 -13.70
N LEU A 70 -0.26 2.31 -13.04
CA LEU A 70 -1.05 1.25 -13.64
C LEU A 70 -2.53 1.53 -13.37
N ARG A 71 -3.25 1.94 -14.41
CA ARG A 71 -4.69 2.18 -14.41
C ARG A 71 -5.28 1.75 -15.74
N ARG A 72 -6.58 1.58 -15.79
CA ARG A 72 -7.28 1.33 -17.04
C ARG A 72 -7.30 2.62 -17.89
N THR A 73 -6.93 2.52 -19.15
CA THR A 73 -6.87 3.65 -20.11
C THR A 73 -7.75 3.43 -21.33
N SER A 74 -8.18 2.20 -21.55
CA SER A 74 -9.03 1.80 -22.69
C SER A 74 -9.83 0.54 -22.35
N ASP A 75 -10.75 0.17 -23.23
CA ASP A 75 -11.39 -1.13 -23.16
C ASP A 75 -10.35 -2.24 -23.35
N ASN A 76 -10.51 -3.36 -22.66
CA ASN A 76 -9.55 -4.47 -22.62
C ASN A 76 -8.16 -4.16 -21.99
N ASP A 77 -8.09 -3.11 -21.17
CA ASP A 77 -6.88 -2.71 -20.44
C ASP A 77 -7.11 -2.67 -18.92
N GLY A 78 -7.97 -3.53 -18.42
CA GLY A 78 -8.33 -3.60 -17.01
C GLY A 78 -7.14 -3.92 -16.09
N VAL A 79 -7.17 -3.36 -14.88
CA VAL A 79 -6.11 -3.52 -13.86
C VAL A 79 -6.29 -4.85 -13.15
N SER A 80 -5.82 -5.93 -13.77
CA SER A 80 -5.90 -7.27 -13.23
C SER A 80 -4.73 -7.59 -12.28
N LEU A 81 -4.95 -8.56 -11.37
CA LEU A 81 -3.87 -9.08 -10.53
C LEU A 81 -2.69 -9.57 -11.37
N ARG A 82 -2.95 -10.22 -12.52
CA ARG A 82 -1.91 -10.67 -13.46
C ARG A 82 -1.03 -9.51 -13.93
N ARG A 83 -1.64 -8.41 -14.41
CA ARG A 83 -0.90 -7.22 -14.87
C ARG A 83 -0.09 -6.58 -13.74
N LEU A 84 -0.65 -6.51 -12.53
CA LEU A 84 0.09 -6.04 -11.36
C LEU A 84 1.34 -6.89 -11.12
N MET A 85 1.21 -8.22 -11.10
CA MET A 85 2.35 -9.11 -10.87
C MET A 85 3.39 -9.04 -11.99
N GLU A 86 2.98 -8.87 -13.25
CA GLU A 86 3.88 -8.65 -14.38
C GLU A 86 4.73 -7.38 -14.18
N ARG A 87 4.11 -6.28 -13.72
CA ARG A 87 4.83 -5.04 -13.43
C ARG A 87 5.79 -5.18 -12.25
N LEU A 88 5.38 -5.85 -11.19
CA LEU A 88 6.25 -6.06 -10.02
C LEU A 88 7.49 -6.90 -10.32
N ARG A 89 7.42 -7.82 -11.30
CA ARG A 89 8.58 -8.60 -11.76
C ARG A 89 9.70 -7.74 -12.36
N SER A 90 9.42 -6.52 -12.77
CA SER A 90 10.46 -5.58 -13.23
C SER A 90 11.35 -5.03 -12.11
N GLY A 91 11.14 -5.45 -10.87
CA GLY A 91 11.96 -5.09 -9.72
C GLY A 91 11.55 -3.80 -9.03
N ILE A 92 10.26 -3.51 -9.00
CA ILE A 92 9.68 -2.38 -8.27
C ILE A 92 9.73 -2.64 -6.77
N GLY A 93 10.23 -1.68 -6.00
CA GLY A 93 10.40 -1.83 -4.56
C GLY A 93 9.29 -1.20 -3.72
N ILE A 94 8.49 -0.30 -4.28
CA ILE A 94 7.41 0.40 -3.59
C ILE A 94 6.11 0.21 -4.36
N LEU A 95 5.11 -0.39 -3.72
CA LEU A 95 3.77 -0.55 -4.27
C LEU A 95 2.80 0.39 -3.56
N TYR A 96 2.12 1.26 -4.30
CA TYR A 96 0.93 1.98 -3.87
C TYR A 96 -0.28 1.36 -4.55
N LEU A 97 -1.15 0.71 -3.78
CA LEU A 97 -2.33 0.01 -4.29
C LEU A 97 -3.59 0.69 -3.78
N VAL A 98 -4.40 1.19 -4.70
CA VAL A 98 -5.76 1.66 -4.45
C VAL A 98 -6.72 0.71 -5.15
N CYS A 99 -7.41 -0.07 -4.37
CA CYS A 99 -8.51 -0.92 -4.80
C CYS A 99 -9.52 -1.05 -3.66
N HIS A 100 -10.76 -1.36 -4.01
CA HIS A 100 -11.76 -1.66 -2.99
C HIS A 100 -11.43 -2.96 -2.28
N GLY A 101 -11.72 -3.01 -0.99
CA GLY A 101 -11.53 -4.19 -0.17
C GLY A 101 -12.73 -4.42 0.74
N ARG A 102 -13.13 -5.68 0.95
CA ARG A 102 -14.18 -6.06 1.92
C ARG A 102 -13.85 -7.34 2.64
N LEU A 103 -14.31 -7.44 3.88
CA LEU A 103 -14.41 -8.73 4.55
C LEU A 103 -15.73 -9.40 4.16
N VAL A 104 -15.62 -10.55 3.49
CA VAL A 104 -16.76 -11.32 3.03
C VAL A 104 -16.85 -12.63 3.81
N LYS A 105 -17.98 -12.86 4.44
CA LYS A 105 -18.29 -14.14 5.08
C LYS A 105 -18.96 -15.06 4.08
N LEU A 106 -18.19 -15.97 3.49
CA LEU A 106 -18.70 -16.90 2.46
C LEU A 106 -19.62 -17.98 3.05
N ARG A 107 -19.38 -18.39 4.30
CA ARG A 107 -20.20 -19.37 5.05
C ARG A 107 -20.31 -18.95 6.51
N SER A 108 -21.41 -19.33 7.16
CA SER A 108 -21.67 -18.97 8.56
C SER A 108 -20.66 -19.59 9.54
N ASP A 109 -20.08 -20.73 9.19
CA ASP A 109 -19.13 -21.52 9.97
C ASP A 109 -17.65 -21.16 9.69
N GLN A 110 -17.37 -20.25 8.73
CA GLN A 110 -16.01 -19.87 8.38
C GLN A 110 -15.71 -18.42 8.80
N PRO A 111 -14.44 -18.12 9.13
CA PRO A 111 -14.03 -16.75 9.36
C PRO A 111 -14.19 -15.91 8.08
N PRO A 112 -14.43 -14.61 8.22
CA PRO A 112 -14.48 -13.70 7.07
C PRO A 112 -13.16 -13.73 6.30
N LYS A 113 -13.24 -13.67 4.97
CA LYS A 113 -12.09 -13.54 4.09
C LYS A 113 -11.96 -12.11 3.58
N SER A 114 -10.74 -11.60 3.51
CA SER A 114 -10.47 -10.33 2.83
C SER A 114 -10.58 -10.52 1.31
N MET A 115 -11.38 -9.69 0.66
CA MET A 115 -11.52 -9.65 -0.79
C MET A 115 -11.03 -8.30 -1.29
N LEU A 116 -10.24 -8.32 -2.36
CA LEU A 116 -9.79 -7.16 -3.10
C LEU A 116 -10.46 -7.14 -4.47
N TYR A 117 -11.00 -6.00 -4.86
CA TYR A 117 -11.76 -5.87 -6.11
C TYR A 117 -10.86 -5.30 -7.20
N PHE A 118 -10.16 -6.19 -7.89
CA PHE A 118 -9.41 -5.90 -9.10
C PHE A 118 -10.34 -5.80 -10.32
N GLU A 119 -9.75 -5.55 -11.47
CA GLU A 119 -10.44 -5.58 -12.76
C GLU A 119 -10.05 -6.85 -13.53
N ARG A 120 -10.95 -7.34 -14.38
CA ARG A 120 -10.64 -8.24 -15.48
C ARG A 120 -10.08 -7.42 -16.65
N GLU A 121 -9.63 -8.08 -17.71
CA GLU A 121 -9.11 -7.40 -18.90
C GLU A 121 -10.17 -6.50 -19.56
N ASP A 122 -11.44 -6.91 -19.54
CA ASP A 122 -12.59 -6.14 -20.04
C ASP A 122 -13.05 -5.00 -19.11
N GLY A 123 -12.33 -4.76 -18.01
CA GLY A 123 -12.63 -3.72 -17.03
C GLY A 123 -13.71 -4.07 -16.01
N LEU A 124 -14.34 -5.25 -16.10
CA LEU A 124 -15.33 -5.69 -15.13
C LEU A 124 -14.67 -6.13 -13.83
N THR A 125 -15.44 -6.11 -12.74
CA THR A 125 -14.97 -6.51 -11.41
C THR A 125 -14.46 -7.95 -11.37
N ASN A 126 -13.31 -8.13 -10.75
CA ASN A 126 -12.69 -9.41 -10.42
C ASN A 126 -12.35 -9.47 -8.93
N PRO A 127 -13.23 -10.04 -8.08
CA PRO A 127 -12.92 -10.22 -6.68
C PRO A 127 -11.78 -11.24 -6.48
N VAL A 128 -10.73 -10.82 -5.82
CA VAL A 128 -9.54 -11.63 -5.52
C VAL A 128 -9.45 -11.83 -4.01
N GLU A 129 -9.28 -13.07 -3.55
CA GLU A 129 -9.01 -13.33 -2.14
C GLU A 129 -7.67 -12.69 -1.73
N GLY A 130 -7.65 -12.03 -0.57
CA GLY A 130 -6.43 -11.40 -0.05
C GLY A 130 -5.28 -12.38 0.12
N ASP A 131 -5.57 -13.64 0.46
CA ASP A 131 -4.57 -14.70 0.58
C ASP A 131 -3.91 -15.03 -0.77
N LEU A 132 -4.70 -15.07 -1.86
CA LEU A 132 -4.16 -15.26 -3.21
C LEU A 132 -3.26 -14.09 -3.61
N PHE A 133 -3.66 -12.85 -3.32
CA PHE A 133 -2.81 -11.68 -3.56
C PHE A 133 -1.47 -11.78 -2.83
N VAL A 134 -1.49 -12.16 -1.54
CA VAL A 134 -0.28 -12.34 -0.73
C VAL A 134 0.59 -13.47 -1.26
N GLU A 135 0.01 -14.61 -1.67
CA GLU A 135 0.77 -15.73 -2.25
C GLU A 135 1.43 -15.35 -3.57
N GLN A 136 0.75 -14.59 -4.43
CA GLN A 136 1.34 -14.10 -5.67
C GLN A 136 2.52 -13.16 -5.40
N LEU A 137 2.42 -12.28 -4.40
CA LEU A 137 3.54 -11.43 -3.97
C LEU A 137 4.71 -12.24 -3.43
N LYS A 138 4.42 -13.25 -2.60
CA LYS A 138 5.44 -14.16 -2.04
C LYS A 138 6.17 -14.94 -3.13
N GLY A 139 5.50 -15.26 -4.23
CA GLY A 139 6.07 -15.95 -5.39
C GLY A 139 7.00 -15.09 -6.25
N LEU A 140 7.10 -13.78 -6.01
CA LEU A 140 8.04 -12.91 -6.71
C LEU A 140 9.47 -13.17 -6.22
N ALA A 141 10.43 -13.18 -7.14
CA ALA A 141 11.85 -13.28 -6.78
C ALA A 141 12.31 -12.11 -5.89
N SER A 142 11.67 -10.96 -6.05
CA SER A 142 11.94 -9.76 -5.27
C SER A 142 10.63 -9.00 -5.01
N PRO A 143 9.87 -9.34 -3.96
CA PRO A 143 8.64 -8.63 -3.62
C PRO A 143 8.92 -7.16 -3.27
N PRO A 144 7.91 -6.27 -3.38
CA PRO A 144 8.07 -4.89 -2.94
C PRO A 144 8.41 -4.85 -1.44
N LEU A 145 9.35 -3.98 -1.07
CA LEU A 145 9.77 -3.81 0.32
C LEU A 145 8.80 -2.94 1.10
N LEU A 146 8.17 -1.96 0.42
CA LEU A 146 7.15 -1.09 0.99
C LEU A 146 5.84 -1.25 0.21
N VAL A 147 4.76 -1.48 0.93
CA VAL A 147 3.40 -1.50 0.37
C VAL A 147 2.57 -0.42 1.06
N VAL A 148 1.95 0.45 0.28
CA VAL A 148 0.97 1.43 0.75
C VAL A 148 -0.40 1.00 0.24
N LEU A 149 -1.33 0.76 1.14
CA LEU A 149 -2.70 0.38 0.82
C LEU A 149 -3.61 1.59 1.00
N GLY A 150 -4.12 2.13 -0.11
CA GLY A 150 -5.17 3.13 -0.15
C GLY A 150 -6.51 2.45 -0.39
N SER A 151 -7.45 2.59 0.52
CA SER A 151 -8.84 2.21 0.29
C SER A 151 -9.65 3.45 -0.03
N CYS A 152 -10.48 3.39 -1.08
CA CYS A 152 -11.51 4.40 -1.28
C CYS A 152 -12.56 4.31 -0.17
N HIS A 153 -13.13 5.45 0.16
CA HIS A 153 -14.32 5.57 1.01
C HIS A 153 -15.40 4.58 0.57
N SER A 154 -15.42 3.40 1.12
CA SER A 154 -16.57 2.53 1.00
C SER A 154 -17.34 2.58 2.31
N ALA A 155 -18.61 2.91 2.21
CA ALA A 155 -19.50 3.03 3.36
C ALA A 155 -19.57 1.71 4.14
N GLY A 156 -18.87 1.62 5.27
CA GLY A 156 -19.02 0.51 6.21
C GLY A 156 -17.78 0.15 7.01
N ASP A 157 -18.00 -0.38 8.22
CA ASP A 157 -16.95 -0.86 9.16
C ASP A 157 -16.10 -2.04 8.63
N SER A 158 -16.48 -2.65 7.49
CA SER A 158 -15.83 -3.84 6.94
C SER A 158 -14.44 -3.58 6.36
N ASP A 159 -14.15 -2.37 5.88
CA ASP A 159 -12.89 -2.07 5.21
C ASP A 159 -11.70 -1.93 6.17
N ARG A 160 -11.99 -1.57 7.42
CA ARG A 160 -10.98 -1.51 8.49
C ARG A 160 -10.26 -2.82 8.71
N LEU A 161 -11.00 -3.90 8.61
CA LEU A 161 -10.52 -5.24 8.93
C LEU A 161 -9.71 -5.85 7.78
N VAL A 162 -9.87 -5.36 6.54
CA VAL A 162 -9.09 -5.85 5.38
C VAL A 162 -7.61 -5.56 5.57
N LEU A 163 -7.25 -4.30 5.90
CA LEU A 163 -5.87 -3.93 6.16
C LEU A 163 -5.27 -4.71 7.34
N ASP A 164 -6.00 -4.77 8.47
CA ASP A 164 -5.54 -5.48 9.66
C ASP A 164 -5.37 -7.00 9.41
N SER A 165 -6.10 -7.56 8.45
CA SER A 165 -5.95 -8.96 8.04
C SER A 165 -4.82 -9.19 7.03
N LEU A 166 -4.54 -8.21 6.14
CA LEU A 166 -3.54 -8.34 5.08
C LEU A 166 -2.13 -7.98 5.55
N ALA A 167 -1.97 -6.95 6.38
CA ALA A 167 -0.66 -6.44 6.73
C ALA A 167 0.27 -7.49 7.39
N PRO A 168 -0.19 -8.34 8.33
CA PRO A 168 0.63 -9.43 8.86
C PRO A 168 1.03 -10.45 7.79
N LYS A 169 0.12 -10.79 6.88
CA LYS A 169 0.36 -11.76 5.81
C LYS A 169 1.35 -11.21 4.78
N LEU A 170 1.25 -9.92 4.45
CA LEU A 170 2.22 -9.23 3.58
C LEU A 170 3.61 -9.21 4.21
N ALA A 171 3.70 -8.96 5.51
CA ALA A 171 4.97 -9.04 6.23
C ALA A 171 5.58 -10.45 6.15
N ALA A 172 4.77 -11.50 6.33
CA ALA A 172 5.21 -12.89 6.19
C ALA A 172 5.62 -13.24 4.75
N ALA A 173 5.07 -12.55 3.75
CA ALA A 173 5.45 -12.70 2.33
C ALA A 173 6.73 -11.96 1.93
N GLY A 174 7.42 -11.31 2.86
CA GLY A 174 8.68 -10.59 2.59
C GLY A 174 8.55 -9.07 2.45
N VAL A 175 7.35 -8.50 2.63
CA VAL A 175 7.17 -7.05 2.67
C VAL A 175 7.76 -6.49 3.97
N GLY A 176 8.64 -5.50 3.85
CA GLY A 176 9.34 -4.91 5.00
C GLY A 176 8.49 -3.92 5.79
N ALA A 177 7.63 -3.17 5.10
CA ALA A 177 6.73 -2.20 5.70
C ALA A 177 5.40 -2.14 4.94
N VAL A 178 4.30 -2.00 5.67
CA VAL A 178 2.96 -1.79 5.12
C VAL A 178 2.37 -0.55 5.76
N ILE A 179 2.00 0.43 4.95
CA ILE A 179 1.23 1.60 5.37
C ILE A 179 -0.20 1.43 4.89
N GLY A 180 -1.16 1.67 5.74
CA GLY A 180 -2.56 1.66 5.39
C GLY A 180 -3.35 2.67 6.21
N LEU A 181 -4.61 2.85 5.88
CA LEU A 181 -5.50 3.77 6.55
C LEU A 181 -6.43 3.03 7.51
N GLN A 182 -6.59 3.55 8.71
CA GLN A 182 -7.61 3.09 9.65
C GLN A 182 -8.86 3.97 9.54
N GLY A 183 -10.01 3.33 9.37
CA GLY A 183 -11.29 4.02 9.30
C GLY A 183 -11.51 4.78 8.00
N GLU A 184 -12.48 5.67 8.03
CA GLU A 184 -12.89 6.47 6.88
C GLU A 184 -11.91 7.62 6.64
N ALA A 185 -10.80 7.36 6.01
CA ALA A 185 -9.88 8.40 5.58
C ALA A 185 -10.00 8.64 4.07
N SER A 186 -9.93 9.91 3.66
CA SER A 186 -9.98 10.25 2.25
C SER A 186 -8.65 9.93 1.56
N LEU A 187 -8.71 9.53 0.30
CA LEU A 187 -7.50 9.39 -0.54
C LEU A 187 -6.76 10.72 -0.67
N ASP A 188 -7.48 11.85 -0.68
CA ASP A 188 -6.88 13.18 -0.69
C ASP A 188 -5.94 13.42 0.49
N LEU A 189 -6.33 12.98 1.69
CA LEU A 189 -5.47 13.08 2.86
C LEU A 189 -4.25 12.17 2.71
N LEU A 190 -4.46 10.92 2.26
CA LEU A 190 -3.37 9.97 2.08
C LEU A 190 -2.35 10.49 1.05
N GLU A 191 -2.81 10.98 -0.09
CA GLU A 191 -1.93 11.49 -1.14
C GLU A 191 -1.10 12.71 -0.70
N LYS A 192 -1.71 13.64 0.05
CA LYS A 192 -1.00 14.78 0.65
C LYS A 192 0.05 14.31 1.68
N LEU A 193 -0.32 13.34 2.53
CA LEU A 193 0.59 12.77 3.49
C LEU A 193 1.73 12.01 2.80
N LEU A 194 1.44 11.29 1.72
CA LEU A 194 2.45 10.57 0.94
C LEU A 194 3.46 11.51 0.28
N GLY A 195 3.08 12.74 -0.11
CA GLY A 195 4.03 13.74 -0.62
C GLY A 195 5.09 14.10 0.41
N ASP A 196 4.67 14.39 1.66
CA ASP A 196 5.60 14.63 2.76
C ASP A 196 6.40 13.37 3.09
N PHE A 197 5.74 12.21 3.11
CA PHE A 197 6.37 10.92 3.42
C PHE A 197 7.47 10.55 2.42
N PHE A 198 7.21 10.63 1.10
CA PHE A 198 8.22 10.28 0.09
C PHE A 198 9.39 11.26 0.07
N THR A 199 9.12 12.53 0.32
CA THR A 199 10.19 13.54 0.45
C THR A 199 11.13 13.18 1.62
N GLU A 200 10.58 12.85 2.78
CA GLU A 200 11.36 12.45 3.94
C GLU A 200 12.04 11.09 3.75
N LEU A 201 11.34 10.12 3.14
CA LEU A 201 11.90 8.80 2.86
C LEU A 201 13.11 8.87 1.94
N ALA A 202 13.09 9.80 0.97
CA ALA A 202 14.22 9.99 0.04
C ALA A 202 15.46 10.54 0.73
N SER A 203 15.34 11.20 1.89
CA SER A 203 16.45 11.83 2.59
C SER A 203 17.34 10.82 3.31
N ASP A 204 16.78 9.80 3.94
CA ASP A 204 17.54 8.84 4.76
C ASP A 204 17.04 7.39 4.69
N GLY A 205 15.98 7.13 3.94
CA GLY A 205 15.40 5.79 3.79
C GLY A 205 14.69 5.25 5.03
N CYS A 206 14.40 6.07 6.04
CA CYS A 206 13.81 5.65 7.30
C CYS A 206 12.27 5.79 7.26
N VAL A 207 11.57 4.66 7.13
CA VAL A 207 10.12 4.60 6.89
C VAL A 207 9.30 5.15 8.06
N ASP A 208 9.62 4.76 9.29
CA ASP A 208 8.87 5.19 10.48
C ASP A 208 9.10 6.65 10.81
N ARG A 209 10.34 7.16 10.66
CA ARG A 209 10.64 8.57 10.77
C ARG A 209 9.90 9.38 9.71
N ALA A 210 9.99 8.98 8.44
CA ALA A 210 9.33 9.66 7.34
C ALA A 210 7.82 9.76 7.56
N LEU A 211 7.18 8.67 8.02
CA LEU A 211 5.75 8.68 8.33
C LEU A 211 5.42 9.56 9.54
N SER A 212 6.29 9.59 10.56
CA SER A 212 6.08 10.45 11.74
C SER A 212 6.15 11.93 11.37
N VAL A 213 7.14 12.34 10.57
CA VAL A 213 7.24 13.72 10.06
C VAL A 213 6.03 14.09 9.21
N ALA A 214 5.62 13.22 8.28
CA ALA A 214 4.44 13.45 7.45
C ALA A 214 3.16 13.66 8.28
N ARG A 215 2.98 12.88 9.35
CA ARG A 215 1.86 13.04 10.29
C ARG A 215 1.90 14.38 11.03
N VAL A 216 3.07 14.79 11.52
CA VAL A 216 3.23 16.07 12.24
C VAL A 216 2.90 17.24 11.33
N ARG A 217 3.37 17.23 10.09
CA ARG A 217 3.04 18.28 9.10
C ARG A 217 1.55 18.38 8.78
N ARG A 218 0.80 17.31 9.01
CA ARG A 218 -0.66 17.22 8.80
C ARG A 218 -1.46 17.26 10.09
N ALA A 219 -0.84 17.54 11.25
CA ALA A 219 -1.47 17.46 12.57
C ALA A 219 -2.71 18.35 12.74
N GLU A 220 -2.79 19.46 11.99
CA GLU A 220 -3.96 20.34 11.99
C GLU A 220 -5.15 19.77 11.19
N GLN A 221 -4.91 18.74 10.37
CA GLN A 221 -5.96 18.03 9.63
C GLN A 221 -6.52 16.91 10.52
N GLY A 222 -7.82 16.83 10.69
CA GLY A 222 -8.48 15.96 11.68
C GLY A 222 -8.15 14.47 11.61
N ASP A 223 -7.67 13.98 10.45
CA ASP A 223 -7.44 12.56 10.17
C ASP A 223 -5.95 12.16 10.08
N TRP A 224 -5.01 13.04 10.46
CA TRP A 224 -3.56 12.83 10.38
C TRP A 224 -3.06 11.56 11.09
N TRP A 225 -3.78 11.03 12.06
CA TRP A 225 -3.44 9.83 12.85
C TRP A 225 -3.88 8.52 12.21
N ARG A 226 -4.71 8.57 11.18
CA ARG A 226 -5.31 7.38 10.52
C ARG A 226 -4.31 6.50 9.75
N PRO A 227 -3.24 7.01 9.13
CA PRO A 227 -2.22 6.15 8.57
C PRO A 227 -1.56 5.29 9.65
N VAL A 228 -1.51 3.98 9.44
CA VAL A 228 -0.89 3.02 10.35
C VAL A 228 0.25 2.32 9.63
N LEU A 229 1.37 2.20 10.33
CA LEU A 229 2.56 1.50 9.86
C LEU A 229 2.66 0.13 10.54
N TYR A 230 2.71 -0.90 9.73
CA TYR A 230 3.14 -2.25 10.12
C TYR A 230 4.55 -2.46 9.58
N MET A 231 5.50 -2.77 10.45
CA MET A 231 6.89 -2.78 10.07
C MET A 231 7.65 -3.97 10.66
N ARG A 232 8.55 -4.54 9.86
CA ARG A 232 9.55 -5.51 10.27
C ARG A 232 10.98 -5.10 9.90
N LEU A 233 11.16 -3.90 9.34
CA LEU A 233 12.46 -3.36 9.00
C LEU A 233 13.27 -3.09 10.27
N ARG A 234 14.54 -3.48 10.28
CA ARG A 234 15.44 -3.14 11.36
C ARG A 234 15.80 -1.65 11.29
N GLY A 235 15.59 -0.92 12.38
CA GLY A 235 15.82 0.53 12.43
C GLY A 235 14.94 1.33 11.46
N GLY A 236 13.88 0.75 10.89
CA GLY A 236 13.01 1.44 9.94
C GLY A 236 13.59 1.66 8.54
N LEU A 237 14.83 1.24 8.28
CA LEU A 237 15.56 1.56 7.06
C LEU A 237 15.18 0.63 5.90
N ILE A 238 14.90 1.20 4.73
CA ILE A 238 14.73 0.46 3.47
C ILE A 238 16.08 0.13 2.83
N ASP A 239 17.16 0.78 3.27
CA ASP A 239 18.51 0.54 2.80
C ASP A 239 19.48 0.43 3.99
N TYR A 240 20.10 -0.72 4.16
CA TYR A 240 21.10 -0.94 5.22
C TYR A 240 22.53 -0.59 4.79
N LEU A 241 22.76 -0.31 3.49
CA LEU A 241 24.09 -0.15 2.93
C LEU A 241 24.63 1.28 2.97
N THR A 242 23.81 2.28 3.29
CA THR A 242 24.24 3.69 3.35
C THR A 242 24.73 4.13 4.71
N THR A 243 24.65 3.31 5.74
CA THR A 243 25.22 3.62 7.07
C THR A 243 26.57 2.96 7.26
N THR A 244 27.51 3.22 6.36
CA THR A 244 28.92 3.11 6.75
C THR A 244 29.22 4.32 7.60
N PHE A 245 29.32 4.11 8.91
CA PHE A 245 29.76 5.13 9.85
C PHE A 245 31.10 5.69 9.36
N ALA A 246 31.12 6.98 9.00
CA ALA A 246 32.33 7.75 8.85
C ALA A 246 32.81 8.21 10.22
#